data_3e593d5a609e93cfafcd840562076cce
#
_entry.id   3e593d5a609e93cfafcd840562076cce
#
_cell.length_a   1.000
_cell.length_b   1.000
_cell.length_c   1.000
_cell.angle_alpha   90.00
_cell.angle_beta   90.00
_cell.angle_gamma   90.00
#
_symmetry.space_group_name_H-M   'P 1'
#
loop_
_entity.id
_entity.type
_entity.pdbx_description
1 polymer ?
#
loop_
_entity_poly.entity_id
_entity_poly.type
_entity_poly.pdbx_seq_one_letter_code
_entity_poly.pdbx_strand_id
1 'polypeptide(L)'
;SYALDDVIYLQDIYERLHDKMEKSGRAHWLDEEMEVLADPLTYDIPIDQAWKRIKARTTDPRFLGVLREVAGWRETEARTRDMPRNRILRDEALLEISAHPPKGADDLGRMRSVSQGFAQSRGGKALLEAVRRGVEMPEDDLPVVEKPKPLPRGIGPLVDLLKVLLKMKCETHDVAQKLVANVADLERIAADDKADVAALKGWRFHVFGDDALRLK
;
A
#
# COMPACT_ATOMS: atom_id res chain seq x y z
N SER A 1 -7.27 32.74 16.37
CA SER A 1 -6.77 31.45 16.95
C SER A 1 -6.12 30.69 15.81
N TYR A 2 -4.92 30.12 16.03
CA TYR A 2 -4.14 29.43 15.00
C TYR A 2 -4.97 28.41 14.19
N ALA A 3 -5.76 27.57 14.87
CA ALA A 3 -6.64 26.61 14.22
C ALA A 3 -7.76 27.25 13.36
N LEU A 4 -8.22 28.44 13.68
CA LEU A 4 -9.23 29.17 12.89
C LEU A 4 -8.57 29.77 11.62
N ASP A 5 -7.34 30.28 11.78
CA ASP A 5 -6.59 30.87 10.67
C ASP A 5 -6.26 29.79 9.63
N ASP A 6 -5.92 28.56 10.04
CA ASP A 6 -5.69 27.42 9.16
C ASP A 6 -6.94 27.09 8.32
N VAL A 7 -8.14 27.13 8.91
CA VAL A 7 -9.39 26.86 8.18
C VAL A 7 -9.71 27.97 7.16
N ILE A 8 -9.50 29.25 7.53
CA ILE A 8 -9.74 30.38 6.63
C ILE A 8 -8.78 30.31 5.43
N TYR A 9 -7.49 30.10 5.67
CA TYR A 9 -6.52 29.96 4.58
C TYR A 9 -6.79 28.75 3.69
N LEU A 10 -7.26 27.64 4.27
CA LEU A 10 -7.61 26.45 3.50
C LEU A 10 -8.79 26.73 2.56
N GLN A 11 -9.79 27.51 2.99
CA GLN A 11 -10.92 27.92 2.14
C GLN A 11 -10.44 28.75 0.94
N ASP A 12 -9.63 29.78 1.18
CA ASP A 12 -9.09 30.62 0.11
C ASP A 12 -8.25 29.81 -0.90
N ILE A 13 -7.45 28.88 -0.39
CA ILE A 13 -6.63 27.98 -1.25
C ILE A 13 -7.54 27.06 -2.06
N TYR A 14 -8.57 26.49 -1.45
CA TYR A 14 -9.52 25.62 -2.13
C TYR A 14 -10.21 26.36 -3.29
N GLU A 15 -10.76 27.54 -3.03
CA GLU A 15 -11.46 28.34 -4.05
C GLU A 15 -10.54 28.65 -5.24
N ARG A 16 -9.31 29.09 -4.98
CA ARG A 16 -8.31 29.37 -6.03
C ARG A 16 -7.91 28.12 -6.84
N LEU A 17 -7.74 26.98 -6.18
CA LEU A 17 -7.42 25.74 -6.85
C LEU A 17 -8.60 25.21 -7.66
N HIS A 18 -9.81 25.29 -7.11
CA HIS A 18 -11.04 24.91 -7.80
C HIS A 18 -11.22 25.74 -9.07
N ASP A 19 -11.15 27.06 -8.99
CA ASP A 19 -11.23 27.96 -10.14
C ASP A 19 -10.17 27.65 -11.21
N LYS A 20 -8.93 27.34 -10.78
CA LYS A 20 -7.86 26.95 -11.69
C LYS A 20 -8.16 25.64 -12.39
N MET A 21 -8.71 24.67 -11.69
CA MET A 21 -9.09 23.37 -12.24
C MET A 21 -10.23 23.50 -13.26
N GLU A 22 -11.29 24.26 -12.93
CA GLU A 22 -12.40 24.54 -13.83
C GLU A 22 -11.92 25.22 -15.12
N LYS A 23 -11.14 26.30 -15.00
CA LYS A 23 -10.57 27.04 -16.15
C LYS A 23 -9.67 26.18 -17.03
N SER A 24 -9.03 25.15 -16.47
CA SER A 24 -8.18 24.21 -17.21
C SER A 24 -8.94 23.08 -17.87
N GLY A 25 -10.25 22.92 -17.58
CA GLY A 25 -11.07 21.79 -18.05
C GLY A 25 -10.72 20.45 -17.42
N ARG A 26 -9.99 20.44 -16.27
CA ARG A 26 -9.47 19.22 -15.62
C ARG A 26 -10.21 18.85 -14.33
N ALA A 27 -11.28 19.54 -13.99
CA ALA A 27 -12.03 19.28 -12.77
C ALA A 27 -12.45 17.81 -12.68
N HIS A 28 -12.91 17.22 -13.79
CA HIS A 28 -13.30 15.81 -13.87
C HIS A 28 -12.17 14.81 -13.58
N TRP A 29 -10.88 15.21 -13.68
CA TRP A 29 -9.77 14.35 -13.29
C TRP A 29 -9.73 14.16 -11.77
N LEU A 30 -10.14 15.19 -11.01
CA LEU A 30 -10.24 15.11 -9.56
C LEU A 30 -11.39 14.22 -9.10
N ASP A 31 -12.50 14.19 -9.83
CA ASP A 31 -13.66 13.40 -9.46
C ASP A 31 -13.27 11.90 -9.35
N GLU A 32 -12.56 11.37 -10.36
CA GLU A 32 -12.07 10.00 -10.36
C GLU A 32 -11.12 9.72 -9.18
N GLU A 33 -10.24 10.68 -8.83
CA GLU A 33 -9.30 10.52 -7.70
C GLU A 33 -10.03 10.62 -6.35
N MET A 34 -11.06 11.48 -6.27
CA MET A 34 -11.84 11.67 -5.05
C MET A 34 -12.77 10.49 -4.77
N GLU A 35 -13.31 9.82 -5.78
CA GLU A 35 -14.11 8.59 -5.61
C GLU A 35 -13.33 7.53 -4.83
N VAL A 36 -12.04 7.31 -5.17
CA VAL A 36 -11.18 6.38 -4.45
C VAL A 36 -10.96 6.80 -2.99
N LEU A 37 -10.79 8.11 -2.75
CA LEU A 37 -10.59 8.64 -1.40
C LEU A 37 -11.89 8.69 -0.58
N ALA A 38 -13.04 8.81 -1.24
CA ALA A 38 -14.35 8.81 -0.60
C ALA A 38 -14.85 7.40 -0.27
N ASP A 39 -14.27 6.36 -0.89
CA ASP A 39 -14.66 4.97 -0.63
C ASP A 39 -14.22 4.55 0.79
N PRO A 40 -15.17 4.20 1.69
CA PRO A 40 -14.84 3.70 3.03
C PRO A 40 -13.90 2.48 3.01
N LEU A 41 -13.98 1.65 1.98
CA LEU A 41 -13.13 0.45 1.82
C LEU A 41 -11.64 0.82 1.65
N THR A 42 -11.32 2.03 1.21
CA THR A 42 -9.94 2.54 1.16
C THR A 42 -9.31 2.61 2.56
N TYR A 43 -10.12 2.81 3.59
CA TYR A 43 -9.69 2.99 4.98
C TYR A 43 -9.93 1.76 5.84
N ASP A 44 -10.98 1.01 5.55
CA ASP A 44 -11.33 -0.22 6.28
C ASP A 44 -10.66 -1.44 5.66
N ILE A 45 -9.47 -1.77 6.20
CA ILE A 45 -8.71 -2.92 5.72
C ILE A 45 -9.21 -4.16 6.43
N PRO A 46 -9.54 -5.22 5.69
CA PRO A 46 -9.84 -6.52 6.26
C PRO A 46 -8.71 -6.99 7.18
N ILE A 47 -9.08 -7.53 8.35
CA ILE A 47 -8.14 -7.93 9.40
C ILE A 47 -7.11 -8.95 8.86
N ASP A 48 -7.56 -9.88 8.03
CA ASP A 48 -6.75 -10.91 7.38
C ASP A 48 -5.75 -10.36 6.36
N GLN A 49 -5.93 -9.08 5.94
CA GLN A 49 -5.03 -8.40 5.01
C GLN A 49 -4.10 -7.36 5.68
N ALA A 50 -4.24 -7.16 6.99
CA ALA A 50 -3.44 -6.18 7.73
C ALA A 50 -1.92 -6.39 7.59
N TRP A 51 -1.47 -7.64 7.43
CA TRP A 51 -0.08 -8.01 7.24
C TRP A 51 0.55 -7.48 5.93
N LYS A 52 -0.25 -7.25 4.88
CA LYS A 52 0.22 -6.75 3.58
C LYS A 52 0.77 -5.32 3.65
N ARG A 53 0.42 -4.57 4.70
CA ARG A 53 0.96 -3.23 4.97
C ARG A 53 2.34 -3.24 5.63
N ILE A 54 2.75 -4.37 6.17
CA ILE A 54 4.04 -4.54 6.83
C ILE A 54 5.07 -4.92 5.78
N LYS A 55 6.13 -4.13 5.64
CA LYS A 55 7.18 -4.37 4.64
C LYS A 55 8.06 -5.56 5.04
N ALA A 56 7.56 -6.77 4.84
CA ALA A 56 8.36 -7.99 4.94
C ALA A 56 9.29 -8.12 3.72
N ARG A 57 10.58 -8.39 3.98
CA ARG A 57 11.58 -8.60 2.91
C ARG A 57 11.76 -10.08 2.55
N THR A 58 10.74 -10.88 2.80
CA THR A 58 10.75 -12.32 2.56
C THR A 58 9.46 -12.76 1.89
N THR A 59 9.55 -13.84 1.13
CA THR A 59 8.39 -14.55 0.53
C THR A 59 8.23 -15.94 1.16
N ASP A 60 8.89 -16.21 2.29
CA ASP A 60 8.74 -17.46 3.01
C ASP A 60 7.30 -17.63 3.51
N PRO A 61 6.57 -18.67 3.06
CA PRO A 61 5.16 -18.82 3.41
C PRO A 61 4.93 -19.03 4.92
N ARG A 62 5.84 -19.69 5.62
CA ARG A 62 5.72 -19.92 7.07
C ARG A 62 5.87 -18.61 7.84
N PHE A 63 6.89 -17.82 7.50
CA PHE A 63 7.04 -16.47 8.05
C PHE A 63 5.78 -15.64 7.82
N LEU A 64 5.24 -15.65 6.59
CA LEU A 64 4.06 -14.86 6.22
C LEU A 64 2.79 -15.38 6.91
N GLY A 65 2.67 -16.69 7.16
CA GLY A 65 1.58 -17.28 7.93
C GLY A 65 1.54 -16.73 9.36
N VAL A 66 2.68 -16.73 10.04
CA VAL A 66 2.79 -16.13 11.38
C VAL A 66 2.53 -14.62 11.33
N LEU A 67 3.11 -13.90 10.35
CA LEU A 67 2.91 -12.47 10.21
C LEU A 67 1.42 -12.11 9.99
N ARG A 68 0.68 -12.91 9.22
CA ARG A 68 -0.76 -12.72 8.98
C ARG A 68 -1.55 -12.78 10.30
N GLU A 69 -1.30 -13.78 11.09
CA GLU A 69 -2.00 -14.00 12.36
C GLU A 69 -1.67 -12.92 13.41
N VAL A 70 -0.39 -12.58 13.58
CA VAL A 70 0.01 -11.57 14.56
C VAL A 70 -0.37 -10.15 14.14
N ALA A 71 -0.37 -9.86 12.84
CA ALA A 71 -0.86 -8.57 12.31
C ALA A 71 -2.39 -8.44 12.46
N GLY A 72 -3.13 -9.52 12.21
CA GLY A 72 -4.58 -9.58 12.43
C GLY A 72 -4.94 -9.39 13.89
N TRP A 73 -4.23 -10.06 14.79
CA TRP A 73 -4.37 -9.83 16.24
C TRP A 73 -4.14 -8.37 16.61
N ARG A 74 -3.05 -7.76 16.12
CA ARG A 74 -2.73 -6.36 16.39
C ARG A 74 -3.80 -5.40 15.89
N GLU A 75 -4.33 -5.64 14.70
CA GLU A 75 -5.40 -4.81 14.11
C GLU A 75 -6.68 -4.91 14.95
N THR A 76 -7.05 -6.11 15.40
CA THR A 76 -8.19 -6.34 16.30
C THR A 76 -8.02 -5.61 17.63
N GLU A 77 -6.86 -5.71 18.27
CA GLU A 77 -6.56 -5.01 19.52
C GLU A 77 -6.58 -3.49 19.35
N ALA A 78 -6.05 -2.98 18.24
CA ALA A 78 -6.04 -1.55 17.94
C ALA A 78 -7.46 -1.00 17.79
N ARG A 79 -8.32 -1.70 17.05
CA ARG A 79 -9.74 -1.33 16.87
C ARG A 79 -10.52 -1.42 18.18
N THR A 80 -10.35 -2.51 18.92
CA THR A 80 -11.06 -2.73 20.20
C THR A 80 -10.72 -1.68 21.26
N ARG A 81 -9.46 -1.18 21.27
CA ARG A 81 -8.98 -0.18 22.23
C ARG A 81 -9.02 1.24 21.72
N ASP A 82 -9.48 1.45 20.48
CA ASP A 82 -9.43 2.76 19.79
C ASP A 82 -8.03 3.39 19.89
N MET A 83 -7.02 2.61 19.55
CA MET A 83 -5.61 3.02 19.65
C MET A 83 -4.85 2.80 18.34
N PRO A 84 -3.92 3.70 18.00
CA PRO A 84 -3.02 3.44 16.86
C PRO A 84 -2.28 2.12 17.03
N ARG A 85 -2.22 1.31 15.97
CA ARG A 85 -1.62 -0.03 15.97
C ARG A 85 -0.16 -0.06 16.46
N ASN A 86 0.62 1.00 16.18
CA ASN A 86 2.00 1.12 16.67
C ASN A 86 2.10 1.33 18.20
N ARG A 87 1.00 1.72 18.85
CA ARG A 87 0.89 1.78 20.32
C ARG A 87 0.60 0.40 20.92
N ILE A 88 -0.01 -0.50 20.16
CA ILE A 88 -0.20 -1.90 20.56
C ILE A 88 1.13 -2.65 20.42
N LEU A 89 1.70 -2.68 19.20
CA LEU A 89 2.98 -3.29 18.92
C LEU A 89 3.54 -2.73 17.60
N ARG A 90 4.83 -2.44 17.55
CA ARG A 90 5.48 -1.90 16.34
C ARG A 90 5.69 -2.97 15.27
N ASP A 91 5.84 -2.54 14.01
CA ASP A 91 6.06 -3.46 12.88
C ASP A 91 7.32 -4.31 13.06
N GLU A 92 8.40 -3.72 13.62
CA GLU A 92 9.65 -4.44 13.90
C GLU A 92 9.44 -5.63 14.84
N ALA A 93 8.56 -5.46 15.85
CA ALA A 93 8.24 -6.54 16.77
C ALA A 93 7.48 -7.67 16.08
N LEU A 94 6.52 -7.34 15.19
CA LEU A 94 5.80 -8.37 14.42
C LEU A 94 6.73 -9.13 13.48
N LEU A 95 7.67 -8.43 12.83
CA LEU A 95 8.67 -9.06 11.96
C LEU A 95 9.62 -9.97 12.77
N GLU A 96 10.08 -9.52 13.94
CA GLU A 96 10.93 -10.33 14.84
C GLU A 96 10.20 -11.58 15.32
N ILE A 97 8.93 -11.45 15.76
CA ILE A 97 8.08 -12.56 16.19
C ILE A 97 7.87 -13.56 15.04
N SER A 98 7.66 -13.06 13.82
CA SER A 98 7.44 -13.92 12.64
C SER A 98 8.70 -14.66 12.20
N ALA A 99 9.88 -14.05 12.39
CA ALA A 99 11.16 -14.67 12.10
C ALA A 99 11.54 -15.73 13.16
N HIS A 100 11.19 -15.48 14.41
CA HIS A 100 11.54 -16.31 15.57
C HIS A 100 10.32 -16.53 16.46
N PRO A 101 9.34 -17.36 16.06
CA PRO A 101 8.10 -17.55 16.79
C PRO A 101 8.35 -17.99 18.26
N PRO A 102 7.96 -17.16 19.26
CA PRO A 102 8.16 -17.50 20.66
C PRO A 102 7.22 -18.65 21.07
N LYS A 103 7.73 -19.58 21.86
CA LYS A 103 6.96 -20.73 22.37
C LYS A 103 6.17 -20.43 23.64
N GLY A 104 6.50 -19.33 24.31
CA GLY A 104 5.86 -18.96 25.56
C GLY A 104 6.19 -17.52 25.99
N ALA A 105 5.62 -17.10 27.12
CA ALA A 105 5.76 -15.75 27.64
C ALA A 105 7.22 -15.35 27.96
N ASP A 106 8.02 -16.32 28.40
CA ASP A 106 9.44 -16.07 28.71
C ASP A 106 10.26 -15.80 27.44
N ASP A 107 10.00 -16.57 26.36
CA ASP A 107 10.65 -16.34 25.07
C ASP A 107 10.20 -14.99 24.47
N LEU A 108 8.90 -14.69 24.54
CA LEU A 108 8.34 -13.41 24.10
C LEU A 108 8.95 -12.23 24.85
N GLY A 109 9.13 -12.36 26.18
CA GLY A 109 9.72 -11.31 27.02
C GLY A 109 11.23 -11.11 26.84
N ARG A 110 11.94 -12.06 26.18
CA ARG A 110 13.36 -11.92 25.80
C ARG A 110 13.56 -11.18 24.48
N MET A 111 12.49 -10.99 23.71
CA MET A 111 12.56 -10.30 22.44
C MET A 111 12.83 -8.81 22.67
N ARG A 112 13.69 -8.22 21.83
CA ARG A 112 14.13 -6.82 21.97
C ARG A 112 12.97 -5.82 21.89
N SER A 113 11.98 -6.12 21.08
CA SER A 113 10.87 -5.22 20.76
C SER A 113 9.65 -5.40 21.68
N VAL A 114 9.72 -6.29 22.66
CA VAL A 114 8.62 -6.65 23.56
C VAL A 114 9.04 -6.50 25.03
N SER A 115 8.24 -5.82 25.83
CA SER A 115 8.53 -5.69 27.27
C SER A 115 8.12 -6.97 28.02
N GLN A 116 8.88 -7.30 29.08
CA GLN A 116 8.58 -8.44 29.97
C GLN A 116 7.15 -8.34 30.55
N GLY A 117 6.75 -7.15 30.97
CA GLY A 117 5.40 -6.93 31.52
C GLY A 117 4.29 -7.17 30.49
N PHE A 118 4.50 -6.79 29.22
CA PHE A 118 3.55 -7.11 28.16
C PHE A 118 3.49 -8.62 27.91
N ALA A 119 4.62 -9.31 27.85
CA ALA A 119 4.67 -10.75 27.57
C ALA A 119 3.83 -11.57 28.59
N GLN A 120 3.80 -11.14 29.86
CA GLN A 120 3.03 -11.79 30.92
C GLN A 120 1.57 -11.31 30.99
N SER A 121 1.19 -10.28 30.26
CA SER A 121 -0.15 -9.69 30.25
C SER A 121 -1.16 -10.55 29.47
N ARG A 122 -2.46 -10.20 29.60
CA ARG A 122 -3.54 -10.77 28.77
C ARG A 122 -3.26 -10.57 27.26
N GLY A 123 -2.71 -9.40 26.88
CA GLY A 123 -2.34 -9.11 25.50
C GLY A 123 -1.22 -10.00 25.00
N GLY A 124 -0.20 -10.26 25.82
CA GLY A 124 0.90 -11.19 25.51
C GLY A 124 0.40 -12.62 25.30
N LYS A 125 -0.52 -13.10 26.15
CA LYS A 125 -1.14 -14.43 25.99
C LYS A 125 -1.94 -14.53 24.69
N ALA A 126 -2.74 -13.51 24.34
CA ALA A 126 -3.52 -13.47 23.12
C ALA A 126 -2.60 -13.40 21.86
N LEU A 127 -1.48 -12.68 21.95
CA LEU A 127 -0.46 -12.66 20.90
C LEU A 127 0.17 -14.04 20.69
N LEU A 128 0.53 -14.76 21.77
CA LEU A 128 1.08 -16.12 21.69
C LEU A 128 0.10 -17.12 21.05
N GLU A 129 -1.21 -16.96 21.30
CA GLU A 129 -2.22 -17.76 20.60
C GLU A 129 -2.26 -17.43 19.09
N ALA A 130 -2.09 -16.17 18.69
CA ALA A 130 -1.98 -15.81 17.28
C ALA A 130 -0.71 -16.39 16.65
N VAL A 131 0.42 -16.34 17.36
CA VAL A 131 1.68 -16.99 16.93
C VAL A 131 1.47 -18.46 16.69
N ARG A 132 0.83 -19.16 17.64
CA ARG A 132 0.55 -20.60 17.53
C ARG A 132 -0.28 -20.92 16.29
N ARG A 133 -1.38 -20.18 16.06
CA ARG A 133 -2.20 -20.36 14.84
C ARG A 133 -1.40 -20.18 13.55
N GLY A 134 -0.51 -19.19 13.51
CA GLY A 134 0.37 -18.96 12.35
C GLY A 134 1.38 -20.09 12.13
N VAL A 135 1.97 -20.62 13.20
CA VAL A 135 2.93 -21.74 13.14
C VAL A 135 2.26 -23.05 12.74
N GLU A 136 1.06 -23.31 13.26
CA GLU A 136 0.27 -24.52 13.00
C GLU A 136 -0.57 -24.44 11.72
N MET A 137 -0.51 -23.32 10.98
CA MET A 137 -1.30 -23.10 9.75
C MET A 137 -1.00 -24.19 8.71
N PRO A 138 -2.04 -24.82 8.13
CA PRO A 138 -1.90 -25.79 7.05
C PRO A 138 -1.15 -25.19 5.85
N GLU A 139 -0.43 -26.03 5.10
CA GLU A 139 0.35 -25.57 3.94
C GLU A 139 -0.51 -24.90 2.88
N ASP A 140 -1.71 -25.42 2.64
CA ASP A 140 -2.66 -24.91 1.66
C ASP A 140 -3.24 -23.53 2.04
N ASP A 141 -3.21 -23.15 3.33
CA ASP A 141 -3.71 -21.88 3.85
C ASP A 141 -2.61 -20.81 3.98
N LEU A 142 -1.34 -21.18 3.75
CA LEU A 142 -0.23 -20.27 3.89
C LEU A 142 -0.30 -19.13 2.84
N PRO A 143 0.00 -17.88 3.23
CA PRO A 143 0.03 -16.78 2.28
C PRO A 143 1.08 -17.01 1.20
N VAL A 144 0.64 -16.91 -0.05
CA VAL A 144 1.54 -16.93 -1.22
C VAL A 144 1.68 -15.50 -1.73
N VAL A 145 2.92 -15.01 -1.79
CA VAL A 145 3.23 -13.74 -2.46
C VAL A 145 3.63 -14.07 -3.90
N GLU A 146 2.76 -13.71 -4.83
CA GLU A 146 3.10 -13.82 -6.24
C GLU A 146 4.30 -12.92 -6.54
N LYS A 147 5.39 -13.55 -6.99
CA LYS A 147 6.52 -12.78 -7.50
C LYS A 147 6.10 -12.10 -8.79
N PRO A 148 6.45 -10.81 -8.99
CA PRO A 148 6.22 -10.17 -10.27
C PRO A 148 6.76 -11.05 -11.39
N LYS A 149 5.97 -11.28 -12.43
CA LYS A 149 6.44 -12.02 -13.60
C LYS A 149 7.68 -11.31 -14.17
N PRO A 150 8.74 -12.06 -14.49
CA PRO A 150 9.92 -11.45 -15.08
C PRO A 150 9.52 -10.76 -16.39
N LEU A 151 10.01 -9.53 -16.56
CA LEU A 151 9.74 -8.75 -17.76
C LEU A 151 10.34 -9.46 -18.98
N PRO A 152 9.67 -9.41 -20.14
CA PRO A 152 10.20 -9.95 -21.38
C PRO A 152 11.56 -9.34 -21.73
N ARG A 153 12.45 -10.13 -22.31
CA ARG A 153 13.73 -9.61 -22.82
C ARG A 153 13.49 -8.70 -24.02
N GLY A 154 14.30 -7.65 -24.15
CA GLY A 154 14.27 -6.76 -25.32
C GLY A 154 13.23 -5.61 -25.24
N ILE A 155 12.49 -5.46 -24.13
CA ILE A 155 11.53 -4.34 -23.97
C ILE A 155 12.21 -2.98 -23.66
N GLY A 156 13.50 -2.97 -23.34
CA GLY A 156 14.22 -1.74 -22.94
C GLY A 156 14.04 -0.57 -23.91
N PRO A 157 14.30 -0.74 -25.23
CA PRO A 157 14.10 0.35 -26.20
C PRO A 157 12.66 0.86 -26.25
N LEU A 158 11.66 -0.01 -26.14
CA LEU A 158 10.26 0.39 -26.08
C LEU A 158 9.94 1.18 -24.80
N VAL A 159 10.48 0.75 -23.66
CA VAL A 159 10.33 1.49 -22.38
C VAL A 159 10.94 2.90 -22.50
N ASP A 160 12.08 3.05 -23.19
CA ASP A 160 12.71 4.36 -23.39
C ASP A 160 11.88 5.26 -24.33
N LEU A 161 11.28 4.70 -25.39
CA LEU A 161 10.33 5.42 -26.23
C LEU A 161 9.09 5.86 -25.42
N LEU A 162 8.54 4.97 -24.60
CA LEU A 162 7.42 5.30 -23.72
C LEU A 162 7.75 6.41 -22.71
N LYS A 163 8.98 6.47 -22.16
CA LYS A 163 9.43 7.58 -21.31
C LYS A 163 9.44 8.92 -22.06
N VAL A 164 9.93 8.91 -23.31
CA VAL A 164 9.95 10.11 -24.16
C VAL A 164 8.51 10.56 -24.47
N LEU A 165 7.65 9.62 -24.85
CA LEU A 165 6.23 9.90 -25.10
C LEU A 165 5.54 10.46 -23.85
N LEU A 166 5.77 9.83 -22.69
CA LEU A 166 5.21 10.31 -21.41
C LEU A 166 5.63 11.75 -21.11
N LYS A 167 6.92 12.06 -21.28
CA LYS A 167 7.43 13.42 -21.08
C LYS A 167 6.74 14.42 -21.99
N MET A 168 6.67 14.13 -23.30
CA MET A 168 6.04 14.99 -24.29
C MET A 168 4.54 15.23 -23.99
N LYS A 169 3.81 14.17 -23.65
CA LYS A 169 2.38 14.28 -23.34
C LYS A 169 2.15 15.06 -22.05
N CYS A 170 2.96 14.85 -21.03
CA CYS A 170 2.87 15.59 -19.78
C CYS A 170 3.19 17.08 -19.95
N GLU A 171 4.16 17.45 -20.81
CA GLU A 171 4.44 18.83 -21.16
C GLU A 171 3.26 19.46 -21.94
N THR A 172 2.68 18.74 -22.91
CA THR A 172 1.50 19.21 -23.68
C THR A 172 0.28 19.47 -22.79
N HIS A 173 0.05 18.59 -21.83
CA HIS A 173 -1.09 18.66 -20.93
C HIS A 173 -0.80 19.39 -19.61
N ASP A 174 0.41 19.96 -19.42
CA ASP A 174 0.83 20.64 -18.19
C ASP A 174 0.53 19.80 -16.92
N VAL A 175 0.96 18.51 -16.92
CA VAL A 175 0.75 17.57 -15.83
C VAL A 175 2.06 16.90 -15.45
N ALA A 176 2.28 16.67 -14.16
CA ALA A 176 3.50 16.00 -13.70
C ALA A 176 3.52 14.52 -14.09
N GLN A 177 4.64 14.03 -14.66
CA GLN A 177 4.79 12.65 -15.14
C GLN A 177 4.43 11.61 -14.07
N LYS A 178 4.82 11.85 -12.81
CA LYS A 178 4.55 10.95 -11.68
C LYS A 178 3.06 10.74 -11.39
N LEU A 179 2.20 11.66 -11.85
CA LEU A 179 0.75 11.53 -11.72
C LEU A 179 0.16 10.65 -12.83
N VAL A 180 0.84 10.49 -13.94
CA VAL A 180 0.38 9.71 -15.10
C VAL A 180 0.93 8.30 -15.05
N ALA A 181 2.25 8.12 -14.99
CA ALA A 181 2.91 6.81 -14.93
C ALA A 181 4.28 6.91 -14.25
N ASN A 182 4.70 5.79 -13.65
CA ASN A 182 6.08 5.58 -13.22
C ASN A 182 6.80 4.58 -14.14
N VAL A 183 8.10 4.35 -13.94
CA VAL A 183 8.89 3.45 -14.80
C VAL A 183 8.37 2.02 -14.79
N ALA A 184 7.93 1.52 -13.63
CA ALA A 184 7.38 0.17 -13.50
C ALA A 184 6.06 0.02 -14.29
N ASP A 185 5.23 1.09 -14.35
CA ASP A 185 4.02 1.10 -15.18
C ASP A 185 4.38 1.01 -16.66
N LEU A 186 5.39 1.77 -17.10
CA LEU A 186 5.86 1.74 -18.51
C LEU A 186 6.42 0.36 -18.89
N GLU A 187 7.16 -0.28 -18.00
CA GLU A 187 7.66 -1.64 -18.18
C GLU A 187 6.52 -2.65 -18.32
N ARG A 188 5.48 -2.52 -17.48
CA ARG A 188 4.28 -3.37 -17.56
C ARG A 188 3.49 -3.12 -18.84
N ILE A 189 3.33 -1.87 -19.26
CA ILE A 189 2.70 -1.52 -20.55
C ILE A 189 3.53 -2.10 -21.71
N ALA A 190 4.86 -1.96 -21.68
CA ALA A 190 5.73 -2.51 -22.69
C ALA A 190 5.61 -4.04 -22.82
N ALA A 191 5.37 -4.72 -21.70
CA ALA A 191 5.23 -6.18 -21.65
C ALA A 191 3.84 -6.68 -22.03
N ASP A 192 2.76 -5.94 -21.71
CA ASP A 192 1.37 -6.36 -21.90
C ASP A 192 0.46 -5.15 -22.17
N ASP A 193 -0.30 -5.19 -23.28
CA ASP A 193 -1.28 -4.16 -23.64
C ASP A 193 -2.45 -4.09 -22.66
N LYS A 194 -2.70 -5.16 -21.92
CA LYS A 194 -3.74 -5.26 -20.89
C LYS A 194 -3.18 -5.10 -19.49
N ALA A 195 -2.00 -4.48 -19.33
CA ALA A 195 -1.42 -4.25 -18.03
C ALA A 195 -2.38 -3.50 -17.12
N ASP A 196 -2.60 -4.03 -15.91
CA ASP A 196 -3.40 -3.36 -14.89
C ASP A 196 -2.57 -2.27 -14.21
N VAL A 197 -2.53 -1.10 -14.85
CA VAL A 197 -1.83 0.11 -14.40
C VAL A 197 -2.73 1.33 -14.51
N ALA A 198 -2.54 2.31 -13.65
CA ALA A 198 -3.33 3.55 -13.64
C ALA A 198 -3.23 4.31 -14.98
N ALA A 199 -2.07 4.26 -15.64
CA ALA A 199 -1.83 4.93 -16.91
C ALA A 199 -2.74 4.45 -18.07
N LEU A 200 -3.35 3.27 -17.95
CA LEU A 200 -4.30 2.72 -18.92
C LEU A 200 -5.76 2.87 -18.48
N LYS A 201 -6.06 3.75 -17.49
CA LYS A 201 -7.42 3.96 -16.97
C LYS A 201 -7.75 5.46 -16.90
N GLY A 202 -9.05 5.76 -16.93
CA GLY A 202 -9.61 7.07 -16.72
C GLY A 202 -8.94 8.20 -17.50
N TRP A 203 -8.76 9.35 -16.89
CA TRP A 203 -8.15 10.51 -17.53
C TRP A 203 -6.70 10.27 -18.01
N ARG A 204 -5.94 9.38 -17.30
CA ARG A 204 -4.57 9.02 -17.67
C ARG A 204 -4.49 8.31 -19.02
N PHE A 205 -5.49 7.48 -19.32
CA PHE A 205 -5.60 6.82 -20.61
C PHE A 205 -5.73 7.84 -21.74
N HIS A 206 -6.55 8.87 -21.59
CA HIS A 206 -6.73 9.92 -22.59
C HIS A 206 -5.48 10.81 -22.76
N VAL A 207 -4.75 11.05 -21.68
CA VAL A 207 -3.51 11.85 -21.73
C VAL A 207 -2.34 11.10 -22.34
N PHE A 208 -2.21 9.80 -22.05
CA PHE A 208 -1.02 9.03 -22.36
C PHE A 208 -1.31 7.61 -22.85
N GLY A 209 -2.22 6.89 -22.20
CA GLY A 209 -2.39 5.44 -22.39
C GLY A 209 -2.73 5.03 -23.82
N ASP A 210 -3.65 5.74 -24.49
CA ASP A 210 -4.04 5.49 -25.87
C ASP A 210 -2.83 5.60 -26.84
N ASP A 211 -2.07 6.69 -26.71
CA ASP A 211 -0.89 6.89 -27.54
C ASP A 211 0.24 5.90 -27.19
N ALA A 212 0.35 5.50 -25.94
CA ALA A 212 1.31 4.49 -25.52
C ALA A 212 1.02 3.12 -26.13
N LEU A 213 -0.26 2.73 -26.25
CA LEU A 213 -0.67 1.50 -26.90
C LEU A 213 -0.50 1.55 -28.44
N ARG A 214 -0.66 2.72 -29.05
CA ARG A 214 -0.43 2.89 -30.50
C ARG A 214 1.05 2.91 -30.88
N LEU A 215 1.93 3.28 -29.96
CA LEU A 215 3.39 3.30 -30.19
C LEU A 215 4.00 1.90 -30.28
N LYS A 216 3.36 0.90 -29.69
CA LYS A 216 3.81 -0.51 -29.69
C LYS A 216 3.61 -1.18 -31.05
#